data_9bf13e24974d133b4115fdfb116d6782
#
_entry.id   9bf13e24974d133b4115fdfb116d6782
#
_cell.length_a   1.000
_cell.length_b   1.000
_cell.length_c   1.000
_cell.angle_alpha   90.00
_cell.angle_beta   90.00
_cell.angle_gamma   90.00
#
_symmetry.space_group_name_H-M   'P 1'
#
loop_
_entity.id
_entity.type
_entity.pdbx_description
1 polymer ?
#
loop_
_entity_poly.entity_id
_entity_poly.type
_entity_poly.pdbx_seq_one_letter_code
_entity_poly.pdbx_strand_id
1 'polypeptide(L)'
;MTALTTTRIRTTEDRLRTVLRADAAVTAVAGLFALLGPTSTYGDVPGWLPRALGAVFLALAVDFVLAARLSGPRLRLAGLVTGELALGWVVATIAILALVDLPGSGREVLALVGLATLGFAIAELRLVRTLSAAV
;
A
#
# COMPACT_ATOMS: atom_id res chain seq x y z
N MET A 1 25.01 -1.68 22.19
CA MET A 1 23.73 -2.33 21.88
C MET A 1 23.81 -3.79 22.35
N THR A 2 22.80 -4.25 23.09
CA THR A 2 22.76 -5.65 23.57
C THR A 2 22.37 -6.61 22.43
N ALA A 3 22.71 -7.91 22.60
CA ALA A 3 22.31 -8.95 21.66
C ALA A 3 20.78 -9.04 21.52
N LEU A 4 20.03 -8.87 22.63
CA LEU A 4 18.56 -8.85 22.61
C LEU A 4 17.99 -7.69 21.79
N THR A 5 18.57 -6.50 21.90
CA THR A 5 18.16 -5.33 21.12
C THR A 5 18.41 -5.56 19.63
N THR A 6 19.59 -6.11 19.27
CA THR A 6 19.94 -6.43 17.88
C THR A 6 18.95 -7.45 17.29
N THR A 7 18.60 -8.51 18.05
CA THR A 7 17.64 -9.52 17.62
C THR A 7 16.25 -8.91 17.43
N ARG A 8 15.83 -8.03 18.33
CA ARG A 8 14.51 -7.34 18.22
C ARG A 8 14.45 -6.46 16.96
N ILE A 9 15.51 -5.69 16.69
CA ILE A 9 15.59 -4.85 15.49
C ILE A 9 15.47 -5.72 14.24
N ARG A 10 16.24 -6.79 14.15
CA ARG A 10 16.24 -7.71 13.01
C ARG A 10 14.86 -8.33 12.79
N THR A 11 14.22 -8.80 13.84
CA THR A 11 12.86 -9.38 13.77
C THR A 11 11.84 -8.34 13.28
N THR A 12 11.92 -7.10 13.76
CA THR A 12 11.01 -6.02 13.35
C THR A 12 11.25 -5.62 11.90
N GLU A 13 12.51 -5.56 11.44
CA GLU A 13 12.83 -5.35 10.03
C GLU A 13 12.26 -6.45 9.14
N ASP A 14 12.37 -7.70 9.55
CA ASP A 14 11.81 -8.84 8.80
C ASP A 14 10.29 -8.78 8.70
N ARG A 15 9.63 -8.35 9.77
CA ARG A 15 8.18 -8.10 9.76
C ARG A 15 7.81 -6.98 8.80
N LEU A 16 8.56 -5.89 8.81
CA LEU A 16 8.33 -4.77 7.89
C LEU A 16 8.51 -5.22 6.43
N ARG A 17 9.54 -6.01 6.13
CA ARG A 17 9.74 -6.58 4.79
C ARG A 17 8.56 -7.48 4.38
N THR A 18 8.06 -8.29 5.28
CA THR A 18 6.90 -9.16 5.02
C THR A 18 5.65 -8.33 4.71
N VAL A 19 5.40 -7.28 5.49
CA VAL A 19 4.27 -6.36 5.26
C VAL A 19 4.41 -5.65 3.91
N LEU A 20 5.61 -5.15 3.57
CA LEU A 20 5.86 -4.51 2.27
C LEU A 20 5.63 -5.47 1.10
N ARG A 21 6.02 -6.74 1.22
CA ARG A 21 5.75 -7.75 0.19
C ARG A 21 4.27 -8.07 0.06
N ALA A 22 3.57 -8.17 1.17
CA ALA A 22 2.12 -8.38 1.18
C ALA A 22 1.38 -7.19 0.56
N ASP A 23 1.77 -5.97 0.92
CA ASP A 23 1.25 -4.74 0.32
C ASP A 23 1.53 -4.71 -1.20
N ALA A 24 2.73 -5.08 -1.63
CA ALA A 24 3.08 -5.20 -3.04
C ALA A 24 2.15 -6.19 -3.78
N ALA A 25 1.86 -7.34 -3.18
CA ALA A 25 0.98 -8.34 -3.78
C ALA A 25 -0.45 -7.82 -3.94
N VAL A 26 -1.00 -7.21 -2.91
CA VAL A 26 -2.37 -6.63 -2.95
C VAL A 26 -2.43 -5.46 -3.93
N THR A 27 -1.43 -4.59 -3.92
CA THR A 27 -1.32 -3.44 -4.84
C THR A 27 -1.21 -3.92 -6.29
N ALA A 28 -0.46 -4.99 -6.56
CA ALA A 28 -0.35 -5.58 -7.88
C ALA A 28 -1.69 -6.17 -8.37
N VAL A 29 -2.41 -6.88 -7.50
CA VAL A 29 -3.73 -7.43 -7.83
C VAL A 29 -4.72 -6.31 -8.13
N ALA A 30 -4.77 -5.28 -7.29
CA ALA A 30 -5.62 -4.12 -7.51
C ALA A 30 -5.26 -3.40 -8.82
N GLY A 31 -3.97 -3.25 -9.10
CA GLY A 31 -3.45 -2.65 -10.33
C GLY A 31 -3.83 -3.44 -11.58
N LEU A 32 -3.68 -4.76 -11.54
CA LEU A 32 -4.08 -5.65 -12.65
C LEU A 32 -5.59 -5.58 -12.89
N PHE A 33 -6.39 -5.58 -11.84
CA PHE A 33 -7.84 -5.45 -11.98
C PHE A 33 -8.23 -4.11 -12.62
N ALA A 34 -7.62 -3.01 -12.19
CA ALA A 34 -7.89 -1.70 -12.76
C ALA A 34 -7.39 -1.59 -14.22
N LEU A 35 -6.26 -2.21 -14.55
CA LEU A 35 -5.68 -2.18 -15.88
C LEU A 35 -6.42 -3.06 -16.89
N LEU A 36 -6.84 -4.26 -16.48
CA LEU A 36 -7.36 -5.30 -17.37
C LEU A 36 -8.84 -5.61 -17.14
N GLY A 37 -9.40 -5.19 -16.01
CA GLY A 37 -10.78 -5.47 -15.65
C GLY A 37 -11.79 -4.64 -16.46
N PRO A 38 -13.09 -4.96 -16.29
CA PRO A 38 -14.17 -4.24 -16.99
C PRO A 38 -14.22 -2.77 -16.56
N THR A 39 -14.18 -1.85 -17.53
CA THR A 39 -14.33 -0.42 -17.24
C THR A 39 -15.71 -0.05 -16.77
N SER A 40 -16.73 -0.86 -17.10
CA SER A 40 -18.10 -0.71 -16.61
C SER A 40 -18.22 -0.78 -15.09
N THR A 41 -17.26 -1.36 -14.41
CA THR A 41 -17.17 -1.37 -12.94
C THR A 41 -17.22 0.04 -12.36
N TYR A 42 -16.73 1.02 -13.08
CA TYR A 42 -16.61 2.42 -12.62
C TYR A 42 -17.64 3.37 -13.27
N GLY A 43 -18.65 2.82 -13.98
CA GLY A 43 -19.73 3.61 -14.56
C GLY A 43 -19.26 4.57 -15.63
N ASP A 44 -19.62 5.84 -15.49
CA ASP A 44 -19.32 6.90 -16.46
C ASP A 44 -17.89 7.47 -16.36
N VAL A 45 -17.08 6.95 -15.45
CA VAL A 45 -15.67 7.35 -15.35
C VAL A 45 -14.95 6.97 -16.66
N PRO A 46 -14.20 7.91 -17.27
CA PRO A 46 -13.47 7.61 -18.52
C PRO A 46 -12.57 6.38 -18.35
N GLY A 47 -12.66 5.43 -19.27
CA GLY A 47 -11.97 4.14 -19.16
C GLY A 47 -10.44 4.23 -19.06
N TRP A 48 -9.83 5.30 -19.60
CA TRP A 48 -8.40 5.52 -19.50
C TRP A 48 -7.93 5.76 -18.05
N LEU A 49 -8.81 6.31 -17.19
CA LEU A 49 -8.45 6.67 -15.82
C LEU A 49 -8.17 5.45 -14.93
N PRO A 50 -9.08 4.44 -14.82
CA PRO A 50 -8.73 3.21 -14.11
C PRO A 50 -7.49 2.52 -14.66
N ARG A 51 -7.30 2.54 -15.98
CA ARG A 51 -6.13 1.92 -16.60
C ARG A 51 -4.83 2.63 -16.24
N ALA A 52 -4.84 3.96 -16.23
CA ALA A 52 -3.69 4.76 -15.78
C ALA A 52 -3.37 4.50 -14.30
N LEU A 53 -4.39 4.47 -13.44
CA LEU A 53 -4.22 4.14 -12.02
C LEU A 53 -3.71 2.72 -11.83
N GLY A 54 -4.19 1.76 -12.62
CA GLY A 54 -3.71 0.39 -12.60
C GLY A 54 -2.22 0.29 -12.93
N ALA A 55 -1.77 1.02 -13.94
CA ALA A 55 -0.36 1.09 -14.31
C ALA A 55 0.49 1.70 -13.18
N VAL A 56 0.00 2.76 -12.53
CA VAL A 56 0.67 3.38 -11.37
C VAL A 56 0.76 2.38 -10.21
N PHE A 57 -0.30 1.64 -9.92
CA PHE A 57 -0.31 0.64 -8.86
C PHE A 57 0.69 -0.49 -9.14
N LEU A 58 0.81 -0.94 -10.39
CA LEU A 58 1.82 -1.94 -10.75
C LEU A 58 3.24 -1.41 -10.56
N ALA A 59 3.50 -0.16 -10.92
CA ALA A 59 4.79 0.48 -10.68
C ALA A 59 5.08 0.58 -9.17
N LEU A 60 4.10 0.97 -8.37
CA LEU A 60 4.23 1.02 -6.90
C LEU A 60 4.48 -0.37 -6.31
N ALA A 61 3.83 -1.41 -6.82
CA ALA A 61 4.06 -2.78 -6.37
C ALA A 61 5.52 -3.21 -6.60
N VAL A 62 6.11 -2.84 -7.72
CA VAL A 62 7.54 -3.08 -8.00
C VAL A 62 8.40 -2.31 -6.99
N ASP A 63 8.09 -1.05 -6.74
CA ASP A 63 8.82 -0.24 -5.77
C ASP A 63 8.75 -0.85 -4.36
N PHE A 64 7.60 -1.36 -3.94
CA PHE A 64 7.44 -2.00 -2.63
C PHE A 64 8.27 -3.29 -2.52
N VAL A 65 8.34 -4.09 -3.58
CA VAL A 65 9.21 -5.28 -3.62
C VAL A 65 10.68 -4.87 -3.50
N LEU A 66 11.10 -3.83 -4.19
CA LEU A 66 12.47 -3.31 -4.12
C LEU A 66 12.76 -2.74 -2.74
N ALA A 67 11.80 -2.00 -2.14
CA ALA A 67 11.91 -1.49 -0.78
C ALA A 67 12.11 -2.61 0.24
N ALA A 68 11.45 -3.74 0.06
CA ALA A 68 11.59 -4.90 0.94
C ALA A 68 12.98 -5.55 0.92
N ARG A 69 13.85 -5.18 -0.02
CA ARG A 69 15.25 -5.62 -0.10
C ARG A 69 16.20 -4.71 0.69
N LEU A 70 15.73 -3.56 1.14
CA LEU A 70 16.53 -2.61 1.90
C LEU A 70 16.73 -3.07 3.35
N SER A 71 17.62 -2.38 4.05
CA SER A 71 17.90 -2.62 5.46
C SER A 71 18.25 -1.30 6.17
N GLY A 72 18.19 -1.33 7.49
CA GLY A 72 18.56 -0.19 8.32
C GLY A 72 17.77 1.09 8.04
N PRO A 73 18.42 2.27 8.03
CA PRO A 73 17.73 3.54 7.84
C PRO A 73 16.97 3.65 6.52
N ARG A 74 17.47 3.02 5.46
CA ARG A 74 16.82 3.02 4.15
C ARG A 74 15.49 2.25 4.18
N LEU A 75 15.47 1.11 4.87
CA LEU A 75 14.23 0.34 5.04
C LEU A 75 13.20 1.12 5.86
N ARG A 76 13.64 1.79 6.92
CA ARG A 76 12.75 2.64 7.73
C ARG A 76 12.15 3.76 6.92
N LEU A 77 12.97 4.45 6.12
CA LEU A 77 12.50 5.52 5.25
C LEU A 77 11.50 4.99 4.21
N ALA A 78 11.81 3.86 3.59
CA ALA A 78 10.91 3.23 2.62
C ALA A 78 9.58 2.84 3.26
N GLY A 79 9.59 2.25 4.45
CA GLY A 79 8.38 1.92 5.19
C GLY A 79 7.57 3.15 5.58
N LEU A 80 8.22 4.23 5.97
CA LEU A 80 7.55 5.51 6.27
C LEU A 80 6.88 6.08 5.02
N VAL A 81 7.59 6.17 3.91
CA VAL A 81 7.07 6.69 2.65
C VAL A 81 5.90 5.84 2.16
N THR A 82 6.04 4.53 2.18
CA THR A 82 4.98 3.60 1.76
C THR A 82 3.73 3.74 2.65
N GLY A 83 3.91 3.81 3.96
CA GLY A 83 2.81 4.01 4.90
C GLY A 83 2.08 5.34 4.70
N GLU A 84 2.82 6.41 4.46
CA GLU A 84 2.23 7.73 4.16
C GLU A 84 1.49 7.74 2.82
N LEU A 85 2.05 7.12 1.78
CA LEU A 85 1.37 6.96 0.49
C LEU A 85 0.08 6.17 0.64
N ALA A 86 0.10 5.11 1.44
CA ALA A 86 -1.08 4.30 1.74
C ALA A 86 -2.17 5.12 2.43
N LEU A 87 -1.82 5.95 3.43
CA LEU A 87 -2.78 6.86 4.06
C LEU A 87 -3.34 7.88 3.06
N GLY A 88 -2.52 8.42 2.19
CA GLY A 88 -2.95 9.32 1.13
C GLY A 88 -3.97 8.65 0.20
N TRP A 89 -3.75 7.40 -0.16
CA TRP A 89 -4.71 6.63 -0.95
C TRP A 89 -6.02 6.37 -0.20
N VAL A 90 -5.97 6.08 1.10
CA VAL A 90 -7.18 5.94 1.93
C VAL A 90 -8.01 7.22 1.90
N VAL A 91 -7.37 8.37 2.08
CA VAL A 91 -8.05 9.68 2.00
C VAL A 91 -8.65 9.91 0.62
N ALA A 92 -7.90 9.62 -0.44
CA ALA A 92 -8.38 9.71 -1.82
C ALA A 92 -9.59 8.79 -2.07
N THR A 93 -9.55 7.58 -1.54
CA THR A 93 -10.66 6.60 -1.64
C THR A 93 -11.92 7.14 -0.97
N ILE A 94 -11.81 7.70 0.23
CA ILE A 94 -12.93 8.30 0.95
C ILE A 94 -13.52 9.46 0.12
N ALA A 95 -12.67 10.32 -0.42
CA ALA A 95 -13.10 11.44 -1.25
C ALA A 95 -13.81 10.95 -2.53
N ILE A 96 -13.28 9.94 -3.21
CA ILE A 96 -13.90 9.37 -4.41
C ILE A 96 -15.27 8.77 -4.07
N LEU A 97 -15.37 7.99 -2.99
CA LEU A 97 -16.64 7.39 -2.56
C LEU A 97 -17.69 8.43 -2.19
N ALA A 98 -17.25 9.59 -1.68
CA ALA A 98 -18.16 10.68 -1.28
C ALA A 98 -18.60 11.56 -2.46
N LEU A 99 -17.74 11.77 -3.45
CA LEU A 99 -17.91 12.79 -4.48
C LEU A 99 -18.22 12.25 -5.87
N VAL A 100 -17.86 10.99 -6.14
CA VAL A 100 -18.05 10.38 -7.46
C VAL A 100 -19.20 9.37 -7.39
N ASP A 101 -20.13 9.49 -8.35
CA ASP A 101 -21.21 8.52 -8.49
C ASP A 101 -20.68 7.28 -9.21
N LEU A 102 -20.57 6.19 -8.45
CA LEU A 102 -20.04 4.91 -8.93
C LEU A 102 -21.11 3.82 -8.77
N PRO A 103 -21.16 2.83 -9.70
CA PRO A 103 -21.93 1.63 -9.50
C PRO A 103 -21.53 0.91 -8.21
N GLY A 104 -22.44 0.07 -7.66
CA GLY A 104 -22.17 -0.68 -6.43
C GLY A 104 -20.91 -1.52 -6.50
N SER A 105 -20.63 -2.16 -7.64
CA SER A 105 -19.40 -2.94 -7.86
C SER A 105 -18.13 -2.07 -7.74
N GLY A 106 -18.13 -0.88 -8.31
CA GLY A 106 -17.00 0.06 -8.20
C GLY A 106 -16.79 0.56 -6.78
N ARG A 107 -17.89 0.84 -6.07
CA ARG A 107 -17.85 1.23 -4.65
C ARG A 107 -17.27 0.12 -3.78
N GLU A 108 -17.68 -1.13 -4.01
CA GLU A 108 -17.17 -2.29 -3.27
C GLU A 108 -15.69 -2.51 -3.52
N VAL A 109 -15.23 -2.45 -4.76
CA VAL A 109 -13.81 -2.61 -5.11
C VAL A 109 -12.97 -1.53 -4.42
N LEU A 110 -13.38 -0.26 -4.52
CA LEU A 110 -12.66 0.83 -3.87
C LEU A 110 -12.65 0.70 -2.35
N ALA A 111 -13.77 0.31 -1.75
CA ALA A 111 -13.85 0.12 -0.31
C ALA A 111 -12.93 -1.02 0.17
N LEU A 112 -12.91 -2.15 -0.54
CA LEU A 112 -12.04 -3.28 -0.21
C LEU A 112 -10.57 -2.92 -0.33
N VAL A 113 -10.18 -2.28 -1.43
CA VAL A 113 -8.79 -1.84 -1.63
C VAL A 113 -8.40 -0.80 -0.58
N GLY A 114 -9.30 0.14 -0.27
CA GLY A 114 -9.07 1.15 0.76
C GLY A 114 -8.90 0.56 2.16
N LEU A 115 -9.72 -0.42 2.53
CA LEU A 115 -9.60 -1.11 3.83
C LEU A 115 -8.30 -1.91 3.94
N ALA A 116 -7.93 -2.64 2.90
CA ALA A 116 -6.66 -3.37 2.86
C ALA A 116 -5.48 -2.40 2.97
N THR A 117 -5.52 -1.30 2.23
CA THR A 117 -4.49 -0.26 2.25
C THR A 117 -4.37 0.39 3.63
N LEU A 118 -5.49 0.65 4.30
CA LEU A 118 -5.49 1.17 5.67
C LEU A 118 -4.79 0.20 6.62
N GLY A 119 -5.08 -1.11 6.52
CA GLY A 119 -4.42 -2.14 7.32
C GLY A 119 -2.90 -2.14 7.11
N PHE A 120 -2.45 -2.08 5.87
CA PHE A 120 -1.01 -2.00 5.55
C PHE A 120 -0.38 -0.70 6.07
N ALA A 121 -1.05 0.43 5.89
CA ALA A 121 -0.56 1.71 6.40
C ALA A 121 -0.33 1.66 7.91
N ILE A 122 -1.29 1.16 8.67
CA ILE A 122 -1.17 1.03 10.12
C ILE A 122 0.00 0.10 10.49
N ALA A 123 0.11 -1.07 9.84
CA ALA A 123 1.16 -2.03 10.11
C ALA A 123 2.54 -1.45 9.81
N GLU A 124 2.72 -0.82 8.64
CA GLU A 124 3.99 -0.24 8.22
C GLU A 124 4.42 0.89 9.15
N LEU A 125 3.52 1.83 9.46
CA LEU A 125 3.83 2.98 10.33
C LEU A 125 4.13 2.55 11.76
N ARG A 126 3.43 1.55 12.29
CA ARG A 126 3.73 0.98 13.61
C ARG A 126 5.10 0.33 13.66
N LEU A 127 5.44 -0.46 12.64
CA LEU A 127 6.75 -1.13 12.57
C LEU A 127 7.89 -0.11 12.42
N VAL A 128 7.70 0.91 11.58
CA VAL A 128 8.67 2.00 11.42
C VAL A 128 8.85 2.74 12.75
N ARG A 129 7.77 3.03 13.46
CA ARG A 129 7.84 3.69 14.76
C ARG A 129 8.59 2.83 15.78
N THR A 130 8.35 1.53 15.82
CA THR A 130 9.07 0.58 16.68
C THR A 130 10.56 0.56 16.35
N LEU A 131 10.92 0.53 15.07
CA LEU A 131 12.33 0.58 14.63
C LEU A 131 13.00 1.90 15.02
N SER A 132 12.32 3.01 14.86
CA SER A 132 12.84 4.34 15.20
C SER A 132 13.08 4.49 16.70
N ALA A 133 12.24 3.89 17.53
CA ALA A 133 12.41 3.91 19.00
C ALA A 133 13.54 3.00 19.49
N ALA A 134 13.91 1.96 18.71
CA ALA A 134 14.95 0.99 19.07
C ALA A 134 16.37 1.42 18.66
N VAL A 135 16.51 2.53 17.94
CA VAL A 135 17.79 3.00 17.37
C VAL A 135 18.32 4.22 18.11
#